data_36b370f394e4c7011db0a4938bdeefd0
#
_entry.id   36b370f394e4c7011db0a4938bdeefd0
#
_cell.length_a   1.000
_cell.length_b   1.000
_cell.length_c   1.000
_cell.angle_alpha   90.00
_cell.angle_beta   90.00
_cell.angle_gamma   90.00
#
_symmetry.space_group_name_H-M   'P 1'
#
loop_
_entity.id
_entity.type
_entity.pdbx_description
1 polymer ?
#
loop_
_entity_poly.entity_id
_entity_poly.type
_entity_poly.pdbx_seq_one_letter_code
_entity_poly.pdbx_strand_id
1 'polypeptide(L)'
;MDDITLRSAVYKGTKQYSLQDVPTAKTTGINAAAYDNIEHSIDLNEQLIKNKPATYFFRMHSDAMTDAGIHPGDIIVVDRSLVALSGKIIVVAIDGELIVRRIKQVMNTTSLIAENKRYGAIEVSELTNYRTWGVVTYVIHTLR
;
A
#
# COMPACT_ATOMS: atom_id res chain seq x y z
N MET A 1 -18.46 8.66 -1.62
CA MET A 1 -17.60 8.30 -2.78
C MET A 1 -16.36 7.59 -2.29
N ASP A 2 -16.12 6.37 -2.76
CA ASP A 2 -15.01 5.56 -2.33
C ASP A 2 -13.67 6.13 -2.81
N ASP A 3 -12.65 6.07 -1.94
CA ASP A 3 -11.28 6.45 -2.30
C ASP A 3 -10.59 5.41 -3.17
N ILE A 4 -11.04 4.16 -3.13
CA ILE A 4 -10.35 3.03 -3.73
C ILE A 4 -11.33 2.05 -4.39
N THR A 5 -10.79 1.26 -5.33
CA THR A 5 -11.49 0.14 -5.94
C THR A 5 -10.62 -1.10 -5.85
N LEU A 6 -11.21 -2.21 -5.41
CA LEU A 6 -10.53 -3.51 -5.36
C LEU A 6 -10.26 -4.01 -6.77
N ARG A 7 -9.00 -4.27 -7.10
CA ARG A 7 -8.57 -4.80 -8.40
C ARG A 7 -8.31 -6.30 -8.37
N SER A 8 -7.87 -6.80 -7.24
CA SER A 8 -7.64 -8.22 -7.04
C SER A 8 -7.89 -8.58 -5.59
N ALA A 9 -8.69 -9.59 -5.36
CA ALA A 9 -9.02 -10.03 -4.02
C ALA A 9 -7.86 -10.76 -3.33
N VAL A 10 -7.06 -11.51 -4.08
CA VAL A 10 -5.95 -12.30 -3.56
C VAL A 10 -4.90 -12.42 -4.64
N TYR A 11 -3.66 -12.42 -4.22
CA TYR A 11 -2.55 -12.75 -5.09
C TYR A 11 -2.73 -14.16 -5.69
N LYS A 12 -2.76 -14.27 -7.02
CA LYS A 12 -3.07 -15.52 -7.73
C LYS A 12 -1.85 -16.30 -8.19
N GLY A 13 -0.69 -16.02 -7.66
CA GLY A 13 0.53 -16.73 -8.02
C GLY A 13 1.36 -15.99 -9.06
N THR A 14 2.57 -16.43 -9.21
CA THR A 14 3.54 -15.85 -10.12
C THR A 14 4.01 -16.86 -11.13
N LYS A 15 4.38 -16.36 -12.30
CA LYS A 15 5.38 -17.04 -13.09
C LYS A 15 6.69 -16.99 -12.31
N GLN A 16 7.19 -18.13 -11.90
CA GLN A 16 8.55 -18.17 -11.38
C GLN A 16 9.51 -17.88 -12.52
N TYR A 17 10.13 -16.72 -12.45
CA TYR A 17 11.25 -16.44 -13.32
C TYR A 17 12.46 -17.13 -12.70
N SER A 18 13.00 -18.11 -13.39
CA SER A 18 14.29 -18.66 -12.99
C SER A 18 15.37 -17.62 -13.28
N LEU A 19 16.40 -17.59 -12.44
CA LEU A 19 17.57 -16.73 -12.65
C LEU A 19 18.23 -16.93 -14.02
N GLN A 20 17.90 -18.02 -14.71
CA GLN A 20 18.41 -18.35 -16.02
C GLN A 20 17.76 -17.52 -17.14
N ASP A 21 16.61 -16.93 -16.89
CA ASP A 21 15.89 -16.12 -17.87
C ASP A 21 16.33 -14.64 -17.86
N VAL A 22 17.16 -14.28 -16.91
CA VAL A 22 17.77 -12.94 -16.90
C VAL A 22 19.07 -13.02 -17.71
N PRO A 23 19.14 -12.30 -18.84
CA PRO A 23 20.39 -12.28 -19.61
C PRO A 23 21.48 -11.75 -18.70
N THR A 24 22.44 -12.62 -18.39
CA THR A 24 23.69 -12.19 -17.78
C THR A 24 24.39 -11.29 -18.80
N ALA A 25 24.27 -10.00 -18.60
CA ALA A 25 25.06 -9.07 -19.36
C ALA A 25 26.54 -9.43 -19.16
N LYS A 26 27.16 -9.96 -20.19
CA LYS A 26 28.62 -10.07 -20.21
C LYS A 26 29.16 -8.65 -20.17
N THR A 27 29.63 -8.27 -19.03
CA THR A 27 30.16 -6.95 -18.77
C THR A 27 31.57 -6.83 -19.31
N THR A 28 31.67 -6.56 -20.59
CA THR A 28 32.89 -5.97 -21.10
C THR A 28 32.75 -4.47 -20.94
N GLY A 29 33.46 -3.88 -19.98
CA GLY A 29 33.59 -2.46 -19.82
C GLY A 29 32.79 -1.81 -18.69
N ILE A 30 32.00 -2.54 -17.94
CA ILE A 30 31.38 -2.02 -16.73
C ILE A 30 32.27 -2.39 -15.54
N ASN A 31 32.57 -1.37 -14.72
CA ASN A 31 33.36 -1.57 -13.50
C ASN A 31 32.71 -2.64 -12.62
N ALA A 32 33.45 -3.66 -12.22
CA ALA A 32 32.98 -4.74 -11.36
C ALA A 32 32.36 -4.22 -10.05
N ALA A 33 32.87 -3.13 -9.50
CA ALA A 33 32.33 -2.51 -8.30
C ALA A 33 30.92 -1.93 -8.49
N ALA A 34 30.58 -1.44 -9.68
CA ALA A 34 29.23 -1.00 -9.98
C ALA A 34 28.28 -2.20 -10.16
N TYR A 35 28.80 -3.32 -10.61
CA TYR A 35 28.03 -4.55 -10.78
C TYR A 35 27.67 -5.20 -9.46
N ASP A 36 28.57 -5.15 -8.48
CA ASP A 36 28.35 -5.72 -7.14
C ASP A 36 27.25 -5.03 -6.35
N ASN A 37 26.84 -3.82 -6.75
CA ASN A 37 25.74 -3.08 -6.14
C ASN A 37 24.37 -3.35 -6.78
N ILE A 38 24.31 -4.25 -7.76
CA ILE A 38 23.05 -4.62 -8.42
C ILE A 38 22.44 -5.81 -7.70
N GLU A 39 21.24 -5.63 -7.16
CA GLU A 39 20.45 -6.74 -6.66
C GLU A 39 19.81 -7.49 -7.82
N HIS A 40 20.20 -8.73 -8.03
CA HIS A 40 19.79 -9.54 -9.18
C HIS A 40 18.47 -10.28 -9.03
N SER A 41 17.95 -10.41 -7.83
CA SER A 41 16.82 -11.32 -7.58
C SER A 41 15.88 -10.79 -6.51
N ILE A 42 15.25 -9.65 -6.81
CA ILE A 42 14.12 -9.21 -6.01
C ILE A 42 12.85 -9.84 -6.59
N ASP A 43 12.25 -10.75 -5.85
CA ASP A 43 10.90 -11.18 -6.14
C ASP A 43 9.94 -10.19 -5.48
N LEU A 44 9.29 -9.36 -6.29
CA LEU A 44 8.35 -8.36 -5.79
C LEU A 44 7.18 -8.99 -5.05
N ASN A 45 6.78 -10.20 -5.42
CA ASN A 45 5.69 -10.87 -4.73
C ASN A 45 6.09 -11.25 -3.31
N GLU A 46 7.29 -11.78 -3.11
CA GLU A 46 7.81 -12.02 -1.77
C GLU A 46 7.99 -10.73 -0.97
N GLN A 47 8.47 -9.68 -1.63
CA GLN A 47 8.72 -8.39 -0.99
C GLN A 47 7.44 -7.72 -0.53
N LEU A 48 6.41 -7.70 -1.37
CA LEU A 48 5.19 -6.94 -1.14
C LEU A 48 4.10 -7.74 -0.41
N ILE A 49 4.10 -9.07 -0.57
CA ILE A 49 3.04 -9.93 -0.05
C ILE A 49 3.61 -10.83 1.05
N LYS A 50 3.46 -10.40 2.29
CA LYS A 50 3.93 -11.16 3.45
C LYS A 50 2.91 -12.21 3.91
N ASN A 51 1.63 -11.96 3.70
CA ASN A 51 0.54 -12.86 4.08
C ASN A 51 -0.45 -12.95 2.91
N LYS A 52 -0.29 -13.97 2.07
CA LYS A 52 -1.08 -14.14 0.85
C LYS A 52 -2.59 -14.13 1.09
N PRO A 53 -3.14 -14.88 2.07
CA PRO A 53 -4.59 -14.89 2.26
C PRO A 53 -5.17 -13.56 2.75
N ALA A 54 -4.35 -12.67 3.28
CA ALA A 54 -4.79 -11.40 3.85
C ALA A 54 -4.40 -10.18 3.01
N THR A 55 -3.74 -10.37 1.88
CA THR A 55 -3.23 -9.28 1.03
C THR A 55 -4.16 -8.98 -0.12
N TYR A 56 -4.50 -7.71 -0.28
CA TYR A 56 -5.42 -7.19 -1.30
C TYR A 56 -4.81 -6.01 -2.02
N PHE A 57 -5.19 -5.82 -3.27
CA PHE A 57 -4.73 -4.73 -4.11
C PHE A 57 -5.89 -3.82 -4.48
N PHE A 58 -5.73 -2.54 -4.21
CA PHE A 58 -6.71 -1.51 -4.54
C PHE A 58 -6.10 -0.47 -5.46
N ARG A 59 -6.93 0.14 -6.28
CA ARG A 59 -6.54 1.33 -7.02
C ARG A 59 -7.07 2.56 -6.31
N MET A 60 -6.17 3.51 -6.05
CA MET A 60 -6.51 4.79 -5.44
C MET A 60 -7.21 5.69 -6.46
N HIS A 61 -8.31 6.32 -6.05
CA HIS A 61 -9.03 7.27 -6.90
C HIS A 61 -8.96 8.69 -6.37
N SER A 62 -8.86 8.86 -5.06
CA SER A 62 -8.87 10.17 -4.44
C SER A 62 -7.47 10.73 -4.25
N ASP A 63 -7.39 12.05 -4.03
CA ASP A 63 -6.16 12.76 -3.72
C ASP A 63 -5.96 12.99 -2.21
N ALA A 64 -6.73 12.31 -1.38
CA ALA A 64 -6.75 12.52 0.07
C ALA A 64 -5.43 12.20 0.77
N MET A 65 -4.54 11.45 0.14
CA MET A 65 -3.29 10.99 0.74
C MET A 65 -2.05 11.40 -0.06
N THR A 66 -2.15 12.43 -0.87
CA THR A 66 -1.04 12.87 -1.74
C THR A 66 0.20 13.28 -0.97
N ASP A 67 0.06 13.91 0.18
CA ASP A 67 1.20 14.32 1.00
C ASP A 67 1.91 13.12 1.67
N ALA A 68 1.29 11.96 1.67
CA ALA A 68 1.90 10.70 2.10
C ALA A 68 2.49 9.90 0.92
N GLY A 69 2.43 10.43 -0.29
CA GLY A 69 2.96 9.79 -1.48
C GLY A 69 2.00 8.82 -2.17
N ILE A 70 0.70 8.89 -1.85
CA ILE A 70 -0.33 8.07 -2.50
C ILE A 70 -1.17 8.97 -3.39
N HIS A 71 -1.08 8.76 -4.70
CA HIS A 71 -1.74 9.61 -5.69
C HIS A 71 -2.88 8.88 -6.40
N PRO A 72 -3.84 9.62 -6.98
CA PRO A 72 -4.85 8.99 -7.83
C PRO A 72 -4.20 8.17 -8.95
N GLY A 73 -4.69 6.95 -9.15
CA GLY A 73 -4.14 6.00 -10.11
C GLY A 73 -3.14 5.01 -9.54
N ASP A 74 -2.62 5.26 -8.34
CA ASP A 74 -1.69 4.36 -7.69
C ASP A 74 -2.37 3.04 -7.27
N ILE A 75 -1.56 1.99 -7.17
CA ILE A 75 -1.98 0.73 -6.58
C ILE A 75 -1.51 0.71 -5.13
N ILE A 76 -2.41 0.45 -4.21
CA ILE A 76 -2.05 0.23 -2.80
C ILE A 76 -2.15 -1.24 -2.46
N VAL A 77 -1.18 -1.71 -1.70
CA VAL A 77 -1.13 -3.07 -1.16
C VAL A 77 -1.63 -3.02 0.28
N VAL A 78 -2.63 -3.81 0.58
CA VAL A 78 -3.33 -3.78 1.88
C VAL A 78 -3.26 -5.15 2.52
N ASP A 79 -2.82 -5.20 3.76
CA ASP A 79 -2.75 -6.42 4.55
C ASP A 79 -3.77 -6.37 5.68
N ARG A 80 -4.72 -7.29 5.65
CA ARG A 80 -5.79 -7.38 6.66
C ARG A 80 -5.36 -8.10 7.94
N SER A 81 -4.21 -8.75 7.93
CA SER A 81 -3.70 -9.44 9.12
C SER A 81 -3.00 -8.51 10.11
N LEU A 82 -2.64 -7.31 9.68
CA LEU A 82 -1.91 -6.35 10.50
C LEU A 82 -2.86 -5.55 11.40
N VAL A 83 -2.36 -5.19 12.57
CA VAL A 83 -3.08 -4.33 13.50
C VAL A 83 -2.91 -2.87 13.10
N ALA A 84 -4.02 -2.13 13.11
CA ALA A 84 -4.04 -0.70 12.79
C ALA A 84 -3.53 0.14 13.97
N LEU A 85 -2.22 0.15 14.15
CA LEU A 85 -1.59 0.96 15.19
C LEU A 85 -1.57 2.44 14.79
N SER A 86 -1.57 3.31 15.82
CA SER A 86 -1.46 4.76 15.61
C SER A 86 -0.26 5.11 14.73
N GLY A 87 -0.49 5.96 13.74
CA GLY A 87 0.52 6.35 12.75
C GLY A 87 0.50 5.56 11.45
N LYS A 88 -0.23 4.44 11.40
CA LYS A 88 -0.35 3.63 10.18
C LYS A 88 -1.35 4.26 9.21
N ILE A 89 -1.13 4.00 7.92
CA ILE A 89 -2.12 4.30 6.88
C ILE A 89 -3.01 3.08 6.74
N ILE A 90 -4.31 3.29 6.83
CA ILE A 90 -5.29 2.21 6.85
C ILE A 90 -6.39 2.43 5.81
N VAL A 91 -7.00 1.34 5.40
CA VAL A 91 -8.27 1.36 4.70
C VAL A 91 -9.36 1.23 5.74
N VAL A 92 -10.30 2.14 5.70
CA VAL A 92 -11.39 2.24 6.66
C VAL A 92 -12.72 2.14 5.94
N ALA A 93 -13.61 1.30 6.46
CA ALA A 93 -15.02 1.33 6.09
C ALA A 93 -15.75 2.27 7.03
N ILE A 94 -16.29 3.35 6.50
CA ILE A 94 -17.04 4.34 7.26
C ILE A 94 -18.30 4.72 6.49
N ASP A 95 -19.46 4.59 7.14
CA ASP A 95 -20.77 4.86 6.55
C ASP A 95 -20.98 4.17 5.18
N GLY A 96 -20.47 2.94 5.03
CA GLY A 96 -20.59 2.14 3.81
C GLY A 96 -19.57 2.46 2.73
N GLU A 97 -18.66 3.40 2.95
CA GLU A 97 -17.61 3.77 2.01
C GLU A 97 -16.25 3.28 2.48
N LEU A 98 -15.37 2.95 1.54
CA LEU A 98 -13.97 2.63 1.82
C LEU A 98 -13.11 3.87 1.54
N ILE A 99 -12.44 4.35 2.55
CA ILE A 99 -11.53 5.49 2.47
C ILE A 99 -10.14 5.11 2.99
N VAL A 100 -9.13 5.87 2.59
CA VAL A 100 -7.75 5.68 3.03
C VAL A 100 -7.34 6.87 3.89
N ARG A 101 -6.91 6.60 5.11
CA ARG A 101 -6.54 7.65 6.07
C ARG A 101 -5.38 7.16 6.95
N ARG A 102 -4.68 8.09 7.56
CA ARG A 102 -3.76 7.78 8.65
C ARG A 102 -4.52 7.74 9.96
N ILE A 103 -4.44 6.64 10.67
CA ILE A 103 -5.07 6.54 12.00
C ILE A 103 -4.15 7.19 13.03
N LYS A 104 -4.75 7.98 13.90
CA LYS A 104 -4.06 8.59 15.03
C LYS A 104 -4.89 8.36 16.28
N GLN A 105 -4.28 7.72 17.26
CA GLN A 105 -4.89 7.47 18.55
C GLN A 105 -4.12 8.22 19.63
N VAL A 106 -4.78 9.14 20.29
CA VAL A 106 -4.23 9.91 21.39
C VAL A 106 -5.20 9.81 22.56
N MET A 107 -4.72 9.21 23.67
CA MET A 107 -5.58 8.86 24.81
C MET A 107 -6.77 8.00 24.35
N ASN A 108 -8.00 8.45 24.58
CA ASN A 108 -9.21 7.73 24.18
C ASN A 108 -9.82 8.26 22.88
N THR A 109 -9.10 9.13 22.17
CA THR A 109 -9.58 9.73 20.92
C THR A 109 -8.93 9.09 19.72
N THR A 110 -9.73 8.61 18.78
CA THR A 110 -9.27 8.12 17.49
C THR A 110 -9.65 9.11 16.41
N SER A 111 -8.67 9.51 15.62
CA SER A 111 -8.85 10.41 14.49
C SER A 111 -8.36 9.74 13.20
N LEU A 112 -9.06 9.99 12.12
CA LEU A 112 -8.68 9.56 10.78
C LEU A 112 -8.23 10.79 10.02
N ILE A 113 -6.94 10.83 9.66
CA ILE A 113 -6.30 12.02 9.12
C ILE A 113 -5.97 11.79 7.65
N ALA A 114 -6.49 12.68 6.79
CA ALA A 114 -6.05 12.75 5.41
C ALA A 114 -4.69 13.44 5.34
N GLU A 115 -3.83 12.97 4.48
CA GLU A 115 -2.54 13.60 4.18
C GLU A 115 -2.70 14.54 2.98
N ASN A 116 -3.60 15.50 3.14
CA ASN A 116 -3.89 16.55 2.18
C ASN A 116 -4.68 17.65 2.91
N LYS A 117 -4.18 18.86 2.84
CA LYS A 117 -4.77 20.02 3.55
C LYS A 117 -6.21 20.34 3.17
N ARG A 118 -6.68 19.84 2.03
CA ARG A 118 -8.05 20.05 1.56
C ARG A 118 -9.08 19.24 2.34
N TYR A 119 -8.64 18.25 3.09
CA TYR A 119 -9.50 17.33 3.83
C TYR A 119 -9.35 17.56 5.34
N GLY A 120 -10.48 17.64 6.03
CA GLY A 120 -10.49 17.70 7.48
C GLY A 120 -10.26 16.33 8.12
N ALA A 121 -9.81 16.33 9.37
CA ALA A 121 -9.71 15.11 10.16
C ALA A 121 -11.12 14.63 10.55
N ILE A 122 -11.30 13.31 10.59
CA ILE A 122 -12.53 12.67 11.03
C ILE A 122 -12.29 12.12 12.42
N GLU A 123 -13.00 12.65 13.42
CA GLU A 123 -12.98 12.05 14.75
C GLU A 123 -13.99 10.89 14.82
N VAL A 124 -13.53 9.77 15.31
CA VAL A 124 -14.34 8.56 15.44
C VAL A 124 -14.90 8.48 16.84
N SER A 125 -16.22 8.41 16.96
CA SER A 125 -16.94 8.21 18.22
C SER A 125 -17.62 6.84 18.23
N GLU A 126 -18.17 6.45 19.38
CA GLU A 126 -18.95 5.23 19.50
C GLU A 126 -20.18 5.19 18.58
N LEU A 127 -20.65 6.36 18.17
CA LEU A 127 -21.80 6.50 17.27
C LEU A 127 -21.40 6.42 15.78
N THR A 128 -20.11 6.46 15.49
CA THR A 128 -19.62 6.40 14.12
C THR A 128 -19.61 4.96 13.62
N ASN A 129 -20.28 4.71 12.51
CA ASN A 129 -20.23 3.41 11.83
C ASN A 129 -18.88 3.26 11.12
N TYR A 130 -17.91 2.76 11.86
CA TYR A 130 -16.52 2.73 11.49
C TYR A 130 -15.93 1.34 11.71
N ARG A 131 -15.15 0.88 10.74
CA ARG A 131 -14.41 -0.38 10.85
C ARG A 131 -13.10 -0.27 10.10
N THR A 132 -12.01 -0.63 10.76
CA THR A 132 -10.72 -0.81 10.07
C THR A 132 -10.81 -2.03 9.16
N TRP A 133 -10.52 -1.83 7.89
CA TRP A 133 -10.55 -2.90 6.92
C TRP A 133 -9.19 -3.58 6.75
N GLY A 134 -8.12 -2.82 6.73
CA GLY A 134 -6.75 -3.32 6.62
C GLY A 134 -5.72 -2.21 6.68
N VAL A 135 -4.45 -2.59 6.72
CA VAL A 135 -3.31 -1.67 6.80
C VAL A 135 -2.64 -1.57 5.44
N VAL A 136 -2.42 -0.35 4.97
CA VAL A 136 -1.67 -0.10 3.72
C VAL A 136 -0.19 -0.31 4.00
N THR A 137 0.43 -1.23 3.28
CA THR A 137 1.83 -1.59 3.48
C THR A 137 2.74 -1.02 2.41
N TYR A 138 2.25 -0.89 1.19
CA TYR A 138 3.01 -0.38 0.05
C TYR A 138 2.11 0.39 -0.90
N VAL A 139 2.73 1.31 -1.62
CA VAL A 139 2.11 1.98 -2.76
C VAL A 139 2.98 1.74 -3.99
N ILE A 140 2.34 1.45 -5.11
CA ILE A 140 2.99 1.28 -6.40
C ILE A 140 2.53 2.43 -7.29
N HIS A 141 3.46 3.30 -7.62
CA HIS A 141 3.22 4.50 -8.42
C HIS A 141 3.87 4.37 -9.79
N THR A 142 3.08 4.59 -10.85
CA THR A 142 3.60 4.60 -12.21
C THR A 142 4.16 5.98 -12.53
N LEU A 143 5.40 6.02 -12.96
CA LEU A 143 6.02 7.26 -13.44
C LEU A 143 5.46 7.62 -14.82
N ARG A 144 5.18 8.88 -15.02
CA ARG A 144 4.61 9.39 -16.28
C ARG A 144 5.51 10.45 -16.89
#